data_250d9797fbded1f78476d2d30c23831b
#
_entry.id   250d9797fbded1f78476d2d30c23831b
#
_cell.length_a   1.000
_cell.length_b   1.000
_cell.length_c   1.000
_cell.angle_alpha   90.00
_cell.angle_beta   90.00
_cell.angle_gamma   90.00
#
_symmetry.space_group_name_H-M   'P 1'
#
loop_
_entity.id
_entity.type
_entity.pdbx_description
1 polymer ?
#
loop_
_entity_poly.entity_id
_entity_poly.type
_entity_poly.pdbx_seq_one_letter_code
_entity_poly.pdbx_strand_id
1 'polypeptide(L)'
;KKYLIQYKLKGGKIKGRRINKHEYGKAMKLPSLYRKGYRFLGWHIYYNKDWHYYQMEIKPNANGKIVAEAVFKQIKISAENQRIQVMVKDPNYGKRNYLKEMDNYYFRYSENPDMSNSTWVFSTTPYGKEISKKLKKGRVYYVQIAERTLGFEEEDDDMWNPTLGWLIKKKIRMK
;
A
#
# COMPACT_ATOMS: atom_id res chain seq x y z
N LYS A 1 -26.72 11.50 12.78
CA LYS A 1 -25.80 11.46 13.93
C LYS A 1 -24.37 11.67 13.44
N LYS A 2 -23.54 12.42 14.21
CA LYS A 2 -22.15 12.74 13.84
C LYS A 2 -21.19 12.13 14.85
N TYR A 3 -20.10 11.51 14.35
CA TYR A 3 -19.05 10.87 15.13
C TYR A 3 -17.72 11.59 14.93
N LEU A 4 -16.96 11.80 15.99
CA LEU A 4 -15.63 12.39 15.94
C LEU A 4 -14.62 11.40 15.33
N ILE A 5 -13.71 11.92 14.50
CA ILE A 5 -12.60 11.16 13.92
C ILE A 5 -11.31 11.51 14.65
N GLN A 6 -10.71 10.50 15.24
CA GLN A 6 -9.38 10.61 15.82
C GLN A 6 -8.33 10.24 14.78
N TYR A 7 -7.52 11.21 14.36
CA TYR A 7 -6.43 10.98 13.40
C TYR A 7 -5.11 10.67 14.10
N LYS A 8 -4.46 9.59 13.69
CA LYS A 8 -3.08 9.27 14.03
C LYS A 8 -2.21 9.44 12.79
N LEU A 9 -1.56 10.59 12.65
CA LEU A 9 -0.88 11.01 11.42
C LEU A 9 0.49 10.34 11.18
N LYS A 10 1.09 9.68 12.18
CA LYS A 10 2.37 8.96 12.07
C LYS A 10 3.50 9.78 11.43
N GLY A 11 3.58 11.06 11.76
CA GLY A 11 4.54 12.01 11.18
C GLY A 11 4.17 12.57 9.81
N GLY A 12 2.99 12.26 9.31
CA GLY A 12 2.45 12.83 8.08
C GLY A 12 1.81 14.20 8.30
N LYS A 13 1.76 15.00 7.23
CA LYS A 13 1.05 16.28 7.18
C LYS A 13 -0.16 16.15 6.26
N ILE A 14 -1.32 16.62 6.70
CA ILE A 14 -2.56 16.59 5.91
C ILE A 14 -2.41 17.53 4.70
N LYS A 15 -2.76 17.02 3.53
CA LYS A 15 -2.94 17.82 2.32
C LYS A 15 -4.41 18.20 2.20
N GLY A 16 -4.69 19.51 2.17
CA GLY A 16 -6.05 20.03 2.07
C GLY A 16 -6.77 20.15 3.42
N ARG A 17 -8.10 20.13 3.36
CA ARG A 17 -8.96 20.35 4.52
C ARG A 17 -9.06 19.12 5.41
N ARG A 18 -8.86 19.30 6.70
CA ARG A 18 -9.13 18.28 7.71
C ARG A 18 -10.60 18.27 8.08
N ILE A 19 -11.25 17.11 7.97
CA ILE A 19 -12.64 16.90 8.38
C ILE A 19 -12.59 16.06 9.66
N ASN A 20 -13.12 16.58 10.76
CA ASN A 20 -13.01 15.96 12.09
C ASN A 20 -14.26 15.17 12.52
N LYS A 21 -15.32 15.18 11.72
CA LYS A 21 -16.59 14.52 12.04
C LYS A 21 -17.10 13.76 10.83
N HIS A 22 -17.49 12.51 11.05
CA HIS A 22 -18.22 11.68 10.09
C HIS A 22 -19.72 11.75 10.40
N GLU A 23 -20.54 11.91 9.36
CA GLU A 23 -22.01 11.87 9.45
C GLU A 23 -22.51 10.49 9.05
N TYR A 24 -23.23 9.83 9.98
CA TYR A 24 -23.84 8.52 9.71
C TYR A 24 -24.77 8.59 8.50
N GLY A 25 -24.71 7.60 7.64
CA GLY A 25 -25.48 7.52 6.39
C GLY A 25 -24.78 8.16 5.19
N LYS A 26 -23.59 8.79 5.35
CA LYS A 26 -22.85 9.42 4.26
C LYS A 26 -21.43 8.86 4.17
N ALA A 27 -20.99 8.47 2.98
CA ALA A 27 -19.58 8.17 2.76
C ALA A 27 -18.75 9.45 2.90
N MET A 28 -17.54 9.33 3.45
CA MET A 28 -16.66 10.47 3.63
C MET A 28 -15.23 10.15 3.18
N LYS A 29 -14.75 10.87 2.17
CA LYS A 29 -13.34 10.78 1.75
C LYS A 29 -12.42 11.37 2.82
N LEU A 30 -11.37 10.63 3.14
CA LEU A 30 -10.31 11.06 4.04
C LEU A 30 -9.22 11.84 3.28
N PRO A 31 -8.56 12.80 3.95
CA PRO A 31 -7.50 13.57 3.32
C PRO A 31 -6.29 12.69 3.00
N SER A 32 -5.59 13.04 1.92
CA SER A 32 -4.27 12.47 1.65
C SER A 32 -3.22 13.09 2.57
N LEU A 33 -2.14 12.36 2.83
CA LEU A 33 -1.03 12.82 3.63
C LEU A 33 0.25 12.92 2.83
N TYR A 34 1.16 13.77 3.30
CA TYR A 34 2.54 13.87 2.86
C TYR A 34 3.49 13.60 4.02
N ARG A 35 4.52 12.78 3.76
CA ARG A 35 5.66 12.59 4.64
C ARG A 35 6.90 12.43 3.79
N LYS A 36 7.92 13.28 4.02
CA LYS A 36 9.17 13.27 3.23
C LYS A 36 9.83 11.88 3.29
N GLY A 37 10.16 11.32 2.11
CA GLY A 37 10.81 10.01 2.00
C GLY A 37 9.89 8.80 2.18
N TYR A 38 8.56 9.02 2.31
CA TYR A 38 7.59 7.95 2.49
C TYR A 38 6.45 8.05 1.46
N ARG A 39 5.91 6.90 1.11
CA ARG A 39 4.67 6.79 0.34
C ARG A 39 3.49 6.64 1.31
N PHE A 40 2.49 7.48 1.15
CA PHE A 40 1.21 7.33 1.83
C PHE A 40 0.37 6.29 1.09
N LEU A 41 -0.10 5.26 1.81
CA LEU A 41 -0.84 4.13 1.25
C LEU A 41 -2.32 4.13 1.63
N GLY A 42 -2.78 5.14 2.35
CA GLY A 42 -4.14 5.22 2.86
C GLY A 42 -4.19 5.15 4.38
N TRP A 43 -5.35 4.81 4.88
CA TRP A 43 -5.65 4.78 6.30
C TRP A 43 -6.05 3.39 6.74
N HIS A 44 -5.57 2.95 7.90
CA HIS A 44 -6.25 1.91 8.66
C HIS A 44 -7.32 2.61 9.50
N ILE A 45 -8.59 2.24 9.30
CA ILE A 45 -9.71 2.90 9.96
C ILE A 45 -10.39 1.92 10.91
N TYR A 46 -10.52 2.30 12.17
CA TYR A 46 -11.29 1.55 13.15
C TYR A 46 -12.68 2.18 13.30
N TYR A 47 -13.74 1.42 13.07
CA TYR A 47 -15.12 1.73 13.38
C TYR A 47 -15.95 0.44 13.48
N ASN A 48 -17.16 0.50 14.09
CA ASN A 48 -18.02 -0.67 14.29
C ASN A 48 -17.32 -1.85 15.00
N LYS A 49 -16.34 -1.53 15.89
CA LYS A 49 -15.50 -2.51 16.62
C LYS A 49 -14.53 -3.32 15.77
N ASP A 50 -14.28 -2.91 14.52
CA ASP A 50 -13.39 -3.60 13.58
C ASP A 50 -12.42 -2.66 12.87
N TRP A 51 -11.31 -3.20 12.32
CA TRP A 51 -10.31 -2.50 11.54
C TRP A 51 -10.54 -2.70 10.04
N HIS A 52 -10.52 -1.59 9.29
CA HIS A 52 -10.60 -1.56 7.84
C HIS A 52 -9.29 -1.00 7.28
N TYR A 53 -8.56 -1.84 6.53
CA TYR A 53 -7.19 -1.53 6.12
C TYR A 53 -7.13 -0.78 4.78
N TYR A 54 -6.12 0.09 4.63
CA TYR A 54 -5.79 0.82 3.39
C TYR A 54 -6.96 1.60 2.76
N GLN A 55 -7.83 2.12 3.58
CA GLN A 55 -9.01 2.85 3.11
C GLN A 55 -8.67 4.31 2.81
N MET A 56 -9.37 4.89 1.83
CA MET A 56 -9.35 6.33 1.53
C MET A 56 -10.67 7.02 1.87
N GLU A 57 -11.63 6.25 2.38
CA GLU A 57 -12.94 6.77 2.80
C GLU A 57 -13.50 6.01 4.01
N ILE A 58 -14.34 6.70 4.77
CA ILE A 58 -15.18 6.10 5.81
C ILE A 58 -16.54 5.74 5.19
N LYS A 59 -16.98 4.51 5.41
CA LYS A 59 -18.24 4.00 4.87
C LYS A 59 -19.46 4.66 5.56
N PRO A 60 -20.64 4.73 4.87
CA PRO A 60 -21.83 5.37 5.42
C PRO A 60 -22.30 4.79 6.77
N ASN A 61 -22.12 3.49 6.98
CA ASN A 61 -22.54 2.77 8.18
C ASN A 61 -21.55 2.86 9.36
N ALA A 62 -20.46 3.60 9.22
CA ALA A 62 -19.48 3.77 10.30
C ALA A 62 -20.09 4.51 11.48
N ASN A 63 -19.95 3.95 12.68
CA ASN A 63 -20.48 4.50 13.91
C ASN A 63 -19.54 4.28 15.11
N GLY A 64 -19.90 4.88 16.26
CA GLY A 64 -19.13 4.74 17.49
C GLY A 64 -17.83 5.51 17.48
N LYS A 65 -16.78 4.91 18.02
CA LYS A 65 -15.42 5.46 18.01
C LYS A 65 -14.81 5.25 16.62
N ILE A 66 -14.39 6.34 15.98
CA ILE A 66 -13.70 6.29 14.68
C ILE A 66 -12.24 6.71 14.87
N VAL A 67 -11.30 5.84 14.51
CA VAL A 67 -9.87 6.14 14.53
C VAL A 67 -9.32 5.92 13.13
N ALA A 68 -8.66 6.94 12.55
CA ALA A 68 -7.98 6.85 11.27
C ALA A 68 -6.46 6.92 11.49
N GLU A 69 -5.77 5.82 11.26
CA GLU A 69 -4.33 5.68 11.43
C GLU A 69 -3.62 5.68 10.08
N ALA A 70 -2.72 6.62 9.86
CA ALA A 70 -2.01 6.76 8.60
C ALA A 70 -1.04 5.61 8.33
N VAL A 71 -1.02 5.11 7.10
CA VAL A 71 -0.10 4.07 6.65
C VAL A 71 0.94 4.66 5.73
N PHE A 72 2.22 4.50 6.09
CA PHE A 72 3.35 4.96 5.30
C PHE A 72 4.36 3.84 5.13
N LYS A 73 4.89 3.68 3.91
CA LYS A 73 6.02 2.80 3.63
C LYS A 73 7.10 3.55 2.85
N GLN A 74 8.35 3.20 3.06
CA GLN A 74 9.45 3.62 2.20
C GLN A 74 9.57 2.60 1.07
N ILE A 75 9.46 3.07 -0.17
CA ILE A 75 9.57 2.21 -1.35
C ILE A 75 10.61 2.80 -2.27
N LYS A 76 11.65 2.01 -2.56
CA LYS A 76 12.72 2.36 -3.49
C LYS A 76 12.73 1.37 -4.64
N ILE A 77 12.65 1.89 -5.86
CA ILE A 77 12.81 1.12 -7.09
C ILE A 77 14.05 1.66 -7.80
N SER A 78 15.00 0.80 -8.11
CA SER A 78 16.24 1.13 -8.81
C SER A 78 16.58 0.09 -9.86
N ALA A 79 17.46 0.45 -10.81
CA ALA A 79 18.09 -0.46 -11.74
C ALA A 79 19.59 -0.48 -11.45
N GLU A 80 20.11 -1.66 -11.22
CA GLU A 80 21.51 -1.88 -10.92
C GLU A 80 21.96 -3.22 -11.49
N ASN A 81 23.12 -3.28 -12.15
CA ASN A 81 23.66 -4.50 -12.76
C ASN A 81 22.66 -5.22 -13.67
N GLN A 82 21.94 -4.46 -14.49
CA GLN A 82 20.88 -4.96 -15.38
C GLN A 82 19.74 -5.71 -14.65
N ARG A 83 19.47 -5.35 -13.40
CA ARG A 83 18.37 -5.91 -12.60
C ARG A 83 17.52 -4.81 -12.01
N ILE A 84 16.22 -5.03 -11.95
CA ILE A 84 15.31 -4.20 -11.17
C ILE A 84 15.42 -4.63 -9.73
N GLN A 85 15.63 -3.65 -8.86
CA GLN A 85 15.65 -3.85 -7.42
C GLN A 85 14.49 -3.06 -6.81
N VAL A 86 13.67 -3.75 -6.02
CA VAL A 86 12.59 -3.17 -5.25
C VAL A 86 12.88 -3.37 -3.77
N MET A 87 12.86 -2.30 -3.01
CA MET A 87 13.02 -2.33 -1.56
C MET A 87 11.81 -1.67 -0.92
N VAL A 88 11.16 -2.38 -0.02
CA VAL A 88 10.05 -1.89 0.80
C VAL A 88 10.48 -1.91 2.24
N LYS A 89 10.25 -0.81 2.96
CA LYS A 89 10.48 -0.71 4.40
C LYS A 89 9.25 -0.12 5.06
N ASP A 90 8.73 -0.82 6.06
CA ASP A 90 7.68 -0.30 6.93
C ASP A 90 8.31 0.29 8.20
N PRO A 91 8.09 1.59 8.49
CA PRO A 91 8.66 2.22 9.68
C PRO A 91 8.07 1.72 11.00
N ASN A 92 6.99 0.96 10.94
CA ASN A 92 6.32 0.41 12.11
C ASN A 92 6.68 -1.06 12.39
N TYR A 93 7.43 -1.70 11.50
CA TYR A 93 7.84 -3.08 11.68
C TYR A 93 8.64 -3.28 12.97
N GLY A 94 8.30 -4.33 13.70
CA GLY A 94 8.94 -4.65 14.97
C GLY A 94 8.49 -3.79 16.16
N LYS A 95 7.61 -2.79 15.96
CA LYS A 95 7.03 -2.04 17.07
C LYS A 95 5.95 -2.84 17.78
N ARG A 96 5.85 -2.66 19.11
CA ARG A 96 4.76 -3.22 19.92
C ARG A 96 3.40 -2.84 19.31
N ASN A 97 2.50 -3.78 19.14
CA ASN A 97 1.20 -3.63 18.48
C ASN A 97 1.24 -3.42 16.96
N TYR A 98 2.35 -3.67 16.30
CA TYR A 98 2.34 -3.89 14.87
C TYR A 98 1.59 -5.19 14.60
N LEU A 99 0.47 -5.10 13.89
CA LEU A 99 -0.24 -6.29 13.44
C LEU A 99 0.70 -7.05 12.53
N LYS A 100 1.10 -8.24 12.93
CA LYS A 100 1.92 -9.18 12.16
C LYS A 100 1.16 -9.78 10.96
N GLU A 101 0.03 -9.23 10.63
CA GLU A 101 -0.70 -9.59 9.42
C GLU A 101 0.20 -9.20 8.25
N MET A 102 0.84 -10.22 7.79
CA MET A 102 2.01 -10.23 6.94
C MET A 102 1.66 -9.64 5.60
N ASP A 103 1.97 -8.38 5.48
CA ASP A 103 1.93 -7.68 4.23
C ASP A 103 3.11 -8.14 3.37
N ASN A 104 3.00 -9.31 2.77
CA ASN A 104 3.91 -9.69 1.72
C ASN A 104 3.69 -8.76 0.55
N TYR A 105 4.75 -8.28 -0.05
CA TYR A 105 4.65 -7.54 -1.28
C TYR A 105 5.23 -8.35 -2.44
N TYR A 106 4.81 -8.01 -3.63
CA TYR A 106 5.40 -8.51 -4.87
C TYR A 106 5.48 -7.38 -5.87
N PHE A 107 6.33 -7.53 -6.85
CA PHE A 107 6.36 -6.63 -7.97
C PHE A 107 6.29 -7.40 -9.28
N ARG A 108 5.79 -6.74 -10.30
CA ARG A 108 5.87 -7.21 -11.66
C ARG A 108 6.55 -6.18 -12.54
N TYR A 109 7.15 -6.63 -13.62
CA TYR A 109 7.73 -5.75 -14.61
C TYR A 109 7.44 -6.25 -16.03
N SER A 110 7.37 -5.30 -16.97
CA SER A 110 7.09 -5.54 -18.38
C SER A 110 7.82 -4.50 -19.25
N GLU A 111 8.11 -4.81 -20.49
CA GLU A 111 8.50 -3.81 -21.49
C GLU A 111 7.28 -2.99 -21.97
N ASN A 112 6.07 -3.47 -21.74
CA ASN A 112 4.83 -2.84 -22.16
C ASN A 112 4.28 -1.90 -21.05
N PRO A 113 3.85 -0.67 -21.40
CA PRO A 113 3.31 0.27 -20.41
C PRO A 113 1.95 -0.16 -19.83
N ASP A 114 1.20 -1.02 -20.50
CA ASP A 114 -0.05 -1.60 -20.01
C ASP A 114 0.15 -2.80 -19.10
N MET A 115 1.44 -3.20 -18.89
CA MET A 115 1.84 -4.34 -18.09
C MET A 115 1.45 -5.70 -18.69
N SER A 116 1.08 -5.77 -19.96
CA SER A 116 0.94 -7.05 -20.66
C SER A 116 2.26 -7.82 -20.67
N ASN A 117 2.19 -9.16 -20.68
CA ASN A 117 3.35 -10.05 -20.61
C ASN A 117 4.30 -9.76 -19.43
N SER A 118 3.72 -9.44 -18.28
CA SER A 118 4.51 -9.15 -17.08
C SER A 118 5.21 -10.39 -16.52
N THR A 119 6.43 -10.17 -16.03
CA THR A 119 7.12 -11.13 -15.16
C THR A 119 6.92 -10.73 -13.71
N TRP A 120 6.57 -11.70 -12.88
CA TRP A 120 6.30 -11.53 -11.47
C TRP A 120 7.51 -11.89 -10.62
N VAL A 121 7.73 -11.13 -9.54
CA VAL A 121 8.73 -11.40 -8.51
C VAL A 121 8.03 -11.31 -7.16
N PHE A 122 8.04 -12.42 -6.44
CA PHE A 122 7.38 -12.55 -5.14
C PHE A 122 8.38 -12.34 -4.02
N SER A 123 7.99 -11.57 -3.02
CA SER A 123 8.75 -11.47 -1.80
C SER A 123 8.42 -12.65 -0.88
N THR A 124 9.45 -13.24 -0.31
CA THR A 124 9.33 -14.27 0.73
C THR A 124 9.32 -13.66 2.13
N THR A 125 9.57 -12.34 2.22
CA THR A 125 9.62 -11.60 3.48
C THR A 125 8.79 -10.33 3.38
N PRO A 126 8.15 -9.87 4.46
CA PRO A 126 7.36 -8.63 4.47
C PRO A 126 8.21 -7.36 4.26
N TYR A 127 9.52 -7.48 4.32
CA TYR A 127 10.49 -6.41 4.05
C TYR A 127 11.70 -7.01 3.38
N GLY A 128 12.31 -6.21 2.55
CA GLY A 128 13.55 -6.65 1.99
C GLY A 128 13.83 -6.01 0.63
N LYS A 129 14.82 -6.56 0.01
CA LYS A 129 15.26 -6.21 -1.32
C LYS A 129 14.97 -7.38 -2.25
N GLU A 130 13.97 -7.21 -3.08
CA GLU A 130 13.66 -8.18 -4.14
C GLU A 130 14.31 -7.77 -5.43
N ILE A 131 14.81 -8.75 -6.19
CA ILE A 131 15.63 -8.52 -7.37
C ILE A 131 15.08 -9.34 -8.54
N SER A 132 14.88 -8.69 -9.70
CA SER A 132 14.53 -9.38 -10.94
C SER A 132 15.64 -10.29 -11.44
N LYS A 133 15.32 -11.18 -12.37
CA LYS A 133 16.35 -11.79 -13.23
C LYS A 133 17.12 -10.70 -14.01
N LYS A 134 18.24 -11.08 -14.63
CA LYS A 134 19.02 -10.17 -15.48
C LYS A 134 18.22 -9.76 -16.72
N LEU A 135 18.19 -8.47 -17.01
CA LEU A 135 17.40 -7.84 -18.06
C LEU A 135 18.30 -7.27 -19.16
N LYS A 136 17.72 -6.95 -20.31
CA LYS A 136 18.47 -6.43 -21.46
C LYS A 136 18.90 -4.98 -21.21
N LYS A 137 20.18 -4.67 -21.39
CA LYS A 137 20.74 -3.32 -21.31
C LYS A 137 20.07 -2.38 -22.33
N GLY A 138 19.89 -1.13 -21.96
CA GLY A 138 19.29 -0.07 -22.79
C GLY A 138 17.76 -0.13 -22.90
N ARG A 139 17.13 -1.26 -22.53
CA ARG A 139 15.67 -1.39 -22.56
C ARG A 139 14.99 -0.62 -21.43
N VAL A 140 13.75 -0.29 -21.69
CA VAL A 140 12.86 0.36 -20.72
C VAL A 140 11.88 -0.67 -20.19
N TYR A 141 11.71 -0.68 -18.88
CA TYR A 141 10.74 -1.53 -18.19
C TYR A 141 9.80 -0.68 -17.36
N TYR A 142 8.56 -1.13 -17.29
CA TYR A 142 7.55 -0.61 -16.38
C TYR A 142 7.47 -1.56 -15.19
N VAL A 143 7.46 -1.00 -13.99
CA VAL A 143 7.46 -1.76 -12.74
C VAL A 143 6.24 -1.38 -11.93
N GLN A 144 5.48 -2.36 -11.49
CA GLN A 144 4.37 -2.17 -10.55
C GLN A 144 4.60 -2.98 -9.30
N ILE A 145 4.31 -2.39 -8.15
CA ILE A 145 4.39 -3.03 -6.84
C ILE A 145 2.98 -3.14 -6.29
N ALA A 146 2.67 -4.30 -5.74
CA ALA A 146 1.45 -4.54 -4.98
C ALA A 146 1.77 -5.16 -3.63
N GLU A 147 0.92 -4.92 -2.67
CA GLU A 147 0.93 -5.54 -1.37
C GLU A 147 -0.15 -6.62 -1.34
N ARG A 148 0.18 -7.79 -0.81
CA ARG A 148 -0.75 -8.88 -0.59
C ARG A 148 -1.13 -8.89 0.88
N THR A 149 -2.38 -8.62 1.20
CA THR A 149 -2.98 -9.05 2.46
C THR A 149 -3.32 -10.51 2.34
N LEU A 150 -2.87 -11.32 3.29
CA LEU A 150 -3.34 -12.69 3.43
C LEU A 150 -4.76 -12.64 3.98
N GLY A 151 -5.76 -12.61 3.11
CA GLY A 151 -7.12 -12.96 3.49
C GLY A 151 -7.20 -14.46 3.70
N PHE A 152 -7.69 -14.88 4.85
CA PHE A 152 -8.00 -16.27 5.15
C PHE A 152 -9.32 -16.69 4.47
N GLU A 153 -9.36 -16.73 3.17
CA GLU A 153 -10.46 -17.39 2.47
C GLU A 153 -9.88 -18.45 1.55
N GLU A 154 -9.93 -19.68 2.05
CA GLU A 154 -9.43 -20.92 1.44
C GLU A 154 -10.41 -21.47 0.42
N GLU A 155 -11.04 -20.79 -0.46
CA GLU A 155 -11.97 -21.49 -1.37
C GLU A 155 -12.10 -20.97 -2.79
N ASP A 156 -11.11 -20.31 -3.41
CA ASP A 156 -11.18 -20.18 -4.86
C ASP A 156 -9.78 -20.11 -5.51
N ASP A 157 -9.61 -20.89 -6.58
CA ASP A 157 -8.41 -20.99 -7.43
C ASP A 157 -7.98 -19.66 -8.12
N ASP A 158 -8.68 -18.57 -7.87
CA ASP A 158 -8.32 -17.19 -8.26
C ASP A 158 -7.41 -16.49 -7.24
N MET A 159 -6.48 -17.22 -6.67
CA MET A 159 -5.47 -16.73 -5.69
C MET A 159 -4.61 -15.55 -6.15
N TRP A 160 -4.88 -14.96 -7.29
CA TRP A 160 -4.04 -13.94 -7.93
C TRP A 160 -4.65 -12.55 -8.00
N ASN A 161 -5.83 -12.33 -7.42
CA ASN A 161 -6.41 -11.01 -7.37
C ASN A 161 -5.85 -10.24 -6.18
N PRO A 162 -4.96 -9.23 -6.40
CA PRO A 162 -4.47 -8.41 -5.31
C PRO A 162 -5.65 -7.65 -4.72
N THR A 163 -6.04 -7.98 -3.50
CA THR A 163 -7.10 -7.31 -2.74
C THR A 163 -6.83 -5.80 -2.53
N LEU A 164 -5.60 -5.41 -2.73
CA LEU A 164 -5.13 -4.02 -2.67
C LEU A 164 -4.54 -3.67 -4.01
N GLY A 165 -5.12 -2.81 -4.78
CA GLY A 165 -4.62 -2.39 -6.09
C GLY A 165 -3.11 -2.07 -6.14
N TRP A 166 -2.59 -1.86 -7.32
CA TRP A 166 -1.18 -1.57 -7.57
C TRP A 166 -0.75 -0.27 -6.90
N LEU A 167 0.13 -0.35 -5.91
CA LEU A 167 0.54 0.77 -5.07
C LEU A 167 1.40 1.79 -5.82
N ILE A 168 2.26 1.31 -6.73
CA ILE A 168 3.20 2.16 -7.47
C ILE A 168 3.41 1.60 -8.86
N LYS A 169 3.45 2.52 -9.85
CA LYS A 169 3.95 2.25 -11.20
C LYS A 169 5.15 3.15 -11.48
N LYS A 170 6.25 2.60 -11.94
CA LYS A 170 7.47 3.35 -12.28
C LYS A 170 8.06 2.86 -13.61
N LYS A 171 8.48 3.81 -14.45
CA LYS A 171 9.29 3.56 -15.65
C LYS A 171 10.77 3.58 -15.27
N ILE A 172 11.54 2.60 -15.72
CA ILE A 172 12.97 2.49 -15.43
C ILE A 172 13.73 2.02 -16.67
N ARG A 173 14.90 2.62 -16.93
CA ARG A 173 15.79 2.19 -18.01
C ARG A 173 16.94 1.40 -17.44
N MET A 174 17.25 0.24 -18.05
CA MET A 174 18.41 -0.56 -17.72
C MET A 174 19.68 0.10 -18.22
N LYS A 175 20.61 0.35 -17.33
CA LYS A 175 21.94 0.89 -17.62
C LYS A 175 22.94 -0.23 -17.97
#